data_63964dbde1ecd58fc106aedba1c6c94e
#
_entry.id   63964dbde1ecd58fc106aedba1c6c94e
#
_cell.length_a   1.000
_cell.length_b   1.000
_cell.length_c   1.000
_cell.angle_alpha   90.00
_cell.angle_beta   90.00
_cell.angle_gamma   90.00
#
_symmetry.space_group_name_H-M   'P 1'
#
loop_
_entity.id
_entity.type
_entity.pdbx_description
1 polymer ?
#
loop_
_entity_poly.entity_id
_entity_poly.type
_entity_poly.pdbx_seq_one_letter_code
_entity_poly.pdbx_strand_id
1 'polypeptide(L)'
;MTKRNLALLAATLVSIIYGMTFTIAKDVMPNYLDAYGFIVLRVGGATLLFWLVWVFMKLNGKLPSDKISRSDFPRIIAAAFFGIAVNMLCFFKGLSLTSPISAAVIMVSTPMIVLVLSAIILKERMRKRMITGLVLGLIGTTFLILYGKSVGSATNAGLGNLLVLINAISYGFYLIIVKKLMHTYNAFTFVKWVYLAGFFMVLPFGWGVFQTVDWAIVPDSIFWKIGFVIFFSTFINYLLNLLSMKELSPNTVAVFIYLQPLFATIFAISLGKDELNGVKLLSSALIFSGVYLVTLKKS
;
A
#
# COMPACT_ATOMS: atom_id res chain seq x y z
N MET A 1 -18.30 -15.03 11.53
CA MET A 1 -17.85 -13.63 11.36
C MET A 1 -18.70 -12.95 10.31
N THR A 2 -19.06 -11.68 10.50
CA THR A 2 -19.77 -10.90 9.46
C THR A 2 -18.82 -10.57 8.30
N LYS A 3 -19.36 -10.33 7.09
CA LYS A 3 -18.56 -9.90 5.92
C LYS A 3 -17.71 -8.67 6.24
N ARG A 4 -18.29 -7.72 7.00
CA ARG A 4 -17.58 -6.52 7.45
C ARG A 4 -16.40 -6.83 8.38
N ASN A 5 -16.55 -7.76 9.31
CA ASN A 5 -15.47 -8.17 10.24
C ASN A 5 -14.31 -8.82 9.45
N LEU A 6 -14.63 -9.65 8.45
CA LEU A 6 -13.61 -10.21 7.54
C LEU A 6 -12.87 -9.11 6.76
N ALA A 7 -13.57 -8.07 6.30
CA ALA A 7 -12.96 -6.94 5.60
C ALA A 7 -12.05 -6.10 6.52
N LEU A 8 -12.46 -5.89 7.78
CA LEU A 8 -11.61 -5.22 8.77
C LEU A 8 -10.37 -6.04 9.10
N LEU A 9 -10.51 -7.36 9.26
CA LEU A 9 -9.39 -8.27 9.45
C LEU A 9 -8.43 -8.23 8.26
N ALA A 10 -8.95 -8.26 7.04
CA ALA A 10 -8.15 -8.14 5.81
C ALA A 10 -7.37 -6.82 5.79
N ALA A 11 -8.00 -5.68 6.12
CA ALA A 11 -7.33 -4.39 6.20
C ALA A 11 -6.23 -4.34 7.29
N THR A 12 -6.46 -5.01 8.43
CA THR A 12 -5.44 -5.16 9.49
C THR A 12 -4.26 -5.98 9.00
N LEU A 13 -4.50 -7.13 8.35
CA LEU A 13 -3.43 -7.97 7.78
C LEU A 13 -2.62 -7.21 6.73
N VAL A 14 -3.28 -6.41 5.88
CA VAL A 14 -2.61 -5.51 4.92
C VAL A 14 -1.62 -4.59 5.65
N SER A 15 -2.04 -3.99 6.77
CA SER A 15 -1.19 -3.07 7.52
C SER A 15 0.00 -3.78 8.19
N ILE A 16 -0.21 -5.01 8.70
CA ILE A 16 0.86 -5.85 9.26
C ILE A 16 1.90 -6.18 8.19
N ILE A 17 1.45 -6.69 7.04
CA ILE A 17 2.34 -7.08 5.94
C ILE A 17 3.14 -5.86 5.44
N TYR A 18 2.50 -4.69 5.27
CA TYR A 18 3.22 -3.49 4.88
C TYR A 18 4.20 -3.01 5.95
N GLY A 19 3.84 -3.08 7.23
CA GLY A 19 4.76 -2.77 8.34
C GLY A 19 6.05 -3.60 8.28
N MET A 20 5.92 -4.91 8.05
CA MET A 20 7.08 -5.81 7.85
C MET A 20 7.86 -5.50 6.57
N THR A 21 7.14 -5.12 5.50
CA THR A 21 7.74 -4.88 4.18
C THR A 21 8.76 -3.76 4.20
N PHE A 22 8.55 -2.69 4.99
CA PHE A 22 9.53 -1.59 5.08
C PHE A 22 10.92 -2.07 5.49
N THR A 23 11.00 -2.92 6.52
CA THR A 23 12.27 -3.48 6.99
C THR A 23 12.87 -4.44 5.97
N ILE A 24 12.06 -5.34 5.41
CA ILE A 24 12.49 -6.37 4.46
C ILE A 24 12.96 -5.72 3.13
N ALA A 25 12.22 -4.73 2.61
CA ALA A 25 12.59 -4.05 1.37
C ALA A 25 13.88 -3.23 1.50
N LYS A 26 14.16 -2.64 2.67
CA LYS A 26 15.42 -1.94 2.94
C LYS A 26 16.66 -2.83 2.87
N ASP A 27 16.51 -4.11 3.20
CA ASP A 27 17.61 -5.07 3.08
C ASP A 27 17.92 -5.41 1.61
N VAL A 28 16.93 -5.28 0.72
CA VAL A 28 17.07 -5.53 -0.73
C VAL A 28 17.58 -4.29 -1.47
N MET A 29 17.04 -3.10 -1.13
CA MET A 29 17.33 -1.83 -1.80
C MET A 29 18.13 -0.89 -0.88
N PRO A 30 19.09 -0.12 -1.38
CA PRO A 30 19.66 -0.11 -2.75
C PRO A 30 20.78 -1.12 -2.97
N ASN A 31 21.15 -1.92 -1.95
CA ASN A 31 22.40 -2.67 -1.93
C ASN A 31 22.51 -3.73 -3.04
N TYR A 32 21.41 -4.37 -3.39
CA TYR A 32 21.37 -5.46 -4.38
C TYR A 32 20.54 -5.10 -5.60
N LEU A 33 19.44 -4.37 -5.42
CA LEU A 33 18.59 -3.91 -6.51
C LEU A 33 18.35 -2.40 -6.39
N ASP A 34 18.43 -1.69 -7.52
CA ASP A 34 17.89 -0.33 -7.59
C ASP A 34 16.37 -0.33 -7.44
N ALA A 35 15.82 0.76 -6.92
CA ALA A 35 14.39 0.91 -6.66
C ALA A 35 13.51 0.64 -7.88
N TYR A 36 13.90 1.12 -9.07
CA TYR A 36 13.12 0.92 -10.29
C TYR A 36 13.20 -0.52 -10.81
N GLY A 37 14.39 -1.14 -10.76
CA GLY A 37 14.55 -2.56 -11.07
C GLY A 37 13.73 -3.44 -10.14
N PHE A 38 13.70 -3.11 -8.85
CA PHE A 38 12.88 -3.81 -7.87
C PHE A 38 11.38 -3.66 -8.11
N ILE A 39 10.90 -2.48 -8.57
CA ILE A 39 9.50 -2.28 -8.95
C ILE A 39 9.11 -3.17 -10.13
N VAL A 40 9.95 -3.26 -11.17
CA VAL A 40 9.68 -4.14 -12.33
C VAL A 40 9.58 -5.60 -11.89
N LEU A 41 10.51 -6.07 -11.04
CA LEU A 41 10.49 -7.43 -10.51
C LEU A 41 9.24 -7.69 -9.66
N ARG A 42 8.90 -6.77 -8.77
CA ARG A 42 7.75 -6.84 -7.89
C ARG A 42 6.42 -6.87 -8.66
N VAL A 43 6.24 -5.95 -9.60
CA VAL A 43 5.00 -5.85 -10.38
C VAL A 43 4.91 -6.99 -11.39
N GLY A 44 6.01 -7.35 -12.06
CA GLY A 44 6.09 -8.46 -13.00
C GLY A 44 5.80 -9.80 -12.32
N GLY A 45 6.46 -10.07 -11.19
CA GLY A 45 6.25 -11.28 -10.39
C GLY A 45 4.79 -11.40 -9.89
N ALA A 46 4.21 -10.31 -9.39
CA ALA A 46 2.80 -10.32 -8.99
C ALA A 46 1.85 -10.49 -10.18
N THR A 47 2.15 -9.89 -11.33
CA THR A 47 1.38 -10.08 -12.57
C THR A 47 1.36 -11.56 -12.96
N LEU A 48 2.52 -12.21 -12.97
CA LEU A 48 2.61 -13.66 -13.25
C LEU A 48 1.76 -14.48 -12.27
N LEU A 49 1.85 -14.21 -10.96
CA LEU A 49 1.05 -14.91 -9.95
C LEU A 49 -0.46 -14.73 -10.17
N PHE A 50 -0.93 -13.52 -10.46
CA PHE A 50 -2.36 -13.26 -10.73
C PHE A 50 -2.84 -14.00 -11.96
N TRP A 51 -2.05 -14.05 -13.04
CA TRP A 51 -2.40 -14.78 -14.25
C TRP A 51 -2.33 -16.29 -14.07
N LEU A 52 -1.34 -16.83 -13.36
CA LEU A 52 -1.25 -18.25 -13.04
C LEU A 52 -2.45 -18.72 -12.22
N VAL A 53 -2.81 -17.99 -11.15
CA VAL A 53 -3.99 -18.32 -10.36
C VAL A 53 -5.27 -18.22 -11.19
N TRP A 54 -5.39 -17.22 -12.05
CA TRP A 54 -6.54 -17.08 -12.93
C TRP A 54 -6.65 -18.27 -13.90
N VAL A 55 -5.55 -18.69 -14.54
CA VAL A 55 -5.52 -19.87 -15.43
C VAL A 55 -5.94 -21.12 -14.66
N PHE A 56 -5.36 -21.33 -13.47
CA PHE A 56 -5.70 -22.47 -12.62
C PHE A 56 -7.18 -22.51 -12.24
N MET A 57 -7.76 -21.37 -11.83
CA MET A 57 -9.17 -21.27 -11.53
C MET A 57 -10.07 -21.53 -12.75
N LYS A 58 -9.64 -21.06 -13.93
CA LYS A 58 -10.36 -21.27 -15.19
C LYS A 58 -10.37 -22.76 -15.58
N LEU A 59 -9.23 -23.42 -15.48
CA LEU A 59 -9.09 -24.86 -15.81
C LEU A 59 -9.95 -25.73 -14.88
N ASN A 60 -10.09 -25.34 -13.62
CA ASN A 60 -10.90 -26.06 -12.63
C ASN A 60 -12.39 -25.64 -12.60
N GLY A 61 -12.86 -24.84 -13.56
CA GLY A 61 -14.25 -24.39 -13.62
C GLY A 61 -14.70 -23.52 -12.44
N LYS A 62 -13.76 -22.99 -11.64
CA LYS A 62 -14.03 -22.19 -10.43
C LYS A 62 -14.05 -20.68 -10.68
N LEU A 63 -13.88 -20.26 -11.92
CA LEU A 63 -13.94 -18.83 -12.27
C LEU A 63 -15.39 -18.37 -12.32
N PRO A 64 -15.75 -17.31 -11.56
CA PRO A 64 -16.97 -16.58 -11.83
C PRO A 64 -16.92 -16.07 -13.28
N SER A 65 -18.04 -16.07 -13.99
CA SER A 65 -18.12 -15.61 -15.39
C SER A 65 -18.06 -14.07 -15.49
N ASP A 66 -16.95 -13.48 -15.02
CA ASP A 66 -16.76 -12.02 -15.00
C ASP A 66 -16.06 -11.58 -16.29
N LYS A 67 -16.83 -11.35 -17.32
CA LYS A 67 -16.35 -10.60 -18.47
C LYS A 67 -16.32 -9.13 -18.10
N ILE A 68 -15.13 -8.52 -18.13
CA ILE A 68 -15.01 -7.06 -17.97
C ILE A 68 -15.66 -6.38 -19.18
N SER A 69 -16.56 -5.45 -18.89
CA SER A 69 -17.19 -4.62 -19.93
C SER A 69 -16.12 -3.73 -20.60
N ARG A 70 -16.21 -3.60 -21.91
CA ARG A 70 -15.32 -2.70 -22.67
C ARG A 70 -15.37 -1.26 -22.17
N SER A 71 -16.53 -0.81 -21.70
CA SER A 71 -16.73 0.52 -21.11
C SER A 71 -15.98 0.77 -19.81
N ASP A 72 -15.59 -0.29 -19.07
CA ASP A 72 -14.86 -0.16 -17.80
C ASP A 72 -13.34 -0.30 -17.95
N PHE A 73 -12.83 -0.68 -19.13
CA PHE A 73 -11.38 -0.72 -19.39
C PHE A 73 -10.66 0.63 -19.13
N PRO A 74 -11.19 1.79 -19.51
CA PRO A 74 -10.56 3.07 -19.16
C PRO A 74 -10.40 3.26 -17.65
N ARG A 75 -11.37 2.78 -16.85
CA ARG A 75 -11.28 2.84 -15.38
C ARG A 75 -10.23 1.87 -14.83
N ILE A 76 -10.07 0.69 -15.44
CA ILE A 76 -9.01 -0.26 -15.08
C ILE A 76 -7.64 0.31 -15.39
N ILE A 77 -7.47 0.92 -16.56
CA ILE A 77 -6.23 1.62 -16.94
C ILE A 77 -5.94 2.78 -15.97
N ALA A 78 -6.95 3.56 -15.60
CA ALA A 78 -6.81 4.60 -14.59
C ALA A 78 -6.43 4.04 -13.21
N ALA A 79 -7.02 2.90 -12.81
CA ALA A 79 -6.64 2.21 -11.57
C ALA A 79 -5.19 1.70 -11.62
N ALA A 80 -4.73 1.18 -12.76
CA ALA A 80 -3.33 0.77 -12.97
C ALA A 80 -2.38 1.97 -12.92
N PHE A 81 -2.75 3.06 -13.58
CA PHE A 81 -1.97 4.30 -13.58
C PHE A 81 -1.81 4.88 -12.18
N PHE A 82 -2.92 5.10 -11.47
CA PHE A 82 -2.89 5.68 -10.13
C PHE A 82 -2.43 4.69 -9.06
N GLY A 83 -2.79 3.42 -9.12
CA GLY A 83 -2.51 2.43 -8.07
C GLY A 83 -1.16 1.73 -8.21
N ILE A 84 -0.57 1.70 -9.40
CA ILE A 84 0.68 1.00 -9.66
C ILE A 84 1.73 1.95 -10.23
N ALA A 85 1.52 2.50 -11.42
CA ALA A 85 2.56 3.26 -12.10
C ALA A 85 2.96 4.51 -11.29
N VAL A 86 2.08 5.52 -11.19
CA VAL A 86 2.39 6.76 -10.45
C VAL A 86 2.66 6.47 -8.98
N ASN A 87 1.85 5.60 -8.37
CA ASN A 87 1.99 5.26 -6.96
C ASN A 87 3.40 4.72 -6.64
N MET A 88 3.84 3.67 -7.32
CA MET A 88 5.11 3.03 -6.99
C MET A 88 6.32 3.84 -7.46
N LEU A 89 6.28 4.37 -8.70
CA LEU A 89 7.39 5.16 -9.24
C LEU A 89 7.65 6.41 -8.41
N CYS A 90 6.59 7.17 -8.06
CA CYS A 90 6.74 8.37 -7.25
C CYS A 90 7.17 8.05 -5.81
N PHE A 91 6.65 6.98 -5.19
CA PHE A 91 7.04 6.61 -3.84
C PHE A 91 8.52 6.26 -3.73
N PHE A 92 9.00 5.32 -4.53
CA PHE A 92 10.37 4.83 -4.43
C PHE A 92 11.39 5.88 -4.88
N LYS A 93 11.12 6.63 -5.96
CA LYS A 93 11.97 7.76 -6.34
C LYS A 93 11.94 8.87 -5.29
N GLY A 94 10.77 9.20 -4.77
CA GLY A 94 10.63 10.19 -3.70
C GLY A 94 11.42 9.80 -2.46
N LEU A 95 11.29 8.54 -2.01
CA LEU A 95 12.02 8.01 -0.86
C LEU A 95 13.55 8.02 -1.06
N SER A 96 14.03 7.82 -2.28
CA SER A 96 15.47 7.90 -2.57
C SER A 96 16.03 9.33 -2.50
N LEU A 97 15.18 10.36 -2.63
CA LEU A 97 15.57 11.77 -2.64
C LEU A 97 15.33 12.50 -1.31
N THR A 98 14.42 12.00 -0.48
CA THR A 98 14.08 12.60 0.82
C THR A 98 14.46 11.68 2.00
N SER A 99 14.33 12.20 3.23
CA SER A 99 14.53 11.37 4.41
C SER A 99 13.36 10.41 4.64
N PRO A 100 13.60 9.22 5.20
CA PRO A 100 12.52 8.29 5.57
C PRO A 100 11.47 8.92 6.49
N ILE A 101 11.89 9.79 7.41
CA ILE A 101 10.99 10.52 8.32
C ILE A 101 10.06 11.45 7.52
N SER A 102 10.61 12.27 6.62
CA SER A 102 9.82 13.18 5.79
C SER A 102 8.81 12.43 4.93
N ALA A 103 9.25 11.34 4.28
CA ALA A 103 8.37 10.48 3.49
C ALA A 103 7.24 9.89 4.35
N ALA A 104 7.56 9.37 5.55
CA ALA A 104 6.58 8.82 6.46
C ALA A 104 5.56 9.87 6.94
N VAL A 105 6.01 11.08 7.32
CA VAL A 105 5.10 12.18 7.72
C VAL A 105 4.13 12.54 6.58
N ILE A 106 4.62 12.62 5.34
CA ILE A 106 3.75 12.90 4.19
C ILE A 106 2.75 11.76 3.96
N MET A 107 3.17 10.49 4.05
CA MET A 107 2.29 9.33 3.89
C MET A 107 1.17 9.29 4.95
N VAL A 108 1.43 9.78 6.16
CA VAL A 108 0.43 9.91 7.23
C VAL A 108 -0.70 10.89 6.85
N SER A 109 -0.49 11.81 5.91
CA SER A 109 -1.55 12.68 5.38
C SER A 109 -2.52 11.94 4.43
N THR A 110 -2.17 10.75 3.95
CA THR A 110 -2.98 10.01 2.96
C THR A 110 -4.44 9.82 3.38
N PRO A 111 -4.80 9.42 4.61
CA PRO A 111 -6.20 9.28 4.99
C PRO A 111 -6.98 10.60 4.95
N MET A 112 -6.33 11.73 5.22
CA MET A 112 -6.94 13.06 5.08
C MET A 112 -7.19 13.39 3.61
N ILE A 113 -6.22 13.10 2.73
CA ILE A 113 -6.37 13.27 1.27
C ILE A 113 -7.54 12.42 0.75
N VAL A 114 -7.61 11.15 1.16
CA VAL A 114 -8.71 10.24 0.78
C VAL A 114 -10.06 10.77 1.28
N LEU A 115 -10.13 11.32 2.49
CA LEU A 115 -11.35 11.92 3.03
C LEU A 115 -11.84 13.07 2.15
N VAL A 116 -10.94 13.99 1.81
CA VAL A 116 -11.25 15.15 0.94
C VAL A 116 -11.69 14.68 -0.45
N LEU A 117 -10.95 13.78 -1.07
CA LEU A 117 -11.29 13.22 -2.37
C LEU A 117 -12.63 12.47 -2.36
N SER A 118 -12.91 11.68 -1.31
CA SER A 118 -14.19 10.98 -1.15
C SER A 118 -15.36 11.94 -0.99
N ALA A 119 -15.18 13.03 -0.23
CA ALA A 119 -16.20 14.05 -0.07
C ALA A 119 -16.53 14.75 -1.39
N ILE A 120 -15.51 15.06 -2.21
CA ILE A 120 -15.68 15.74 -3.51
C ILE A 120 -16.24 14.79 -4.57
N ILE A 121 -15.62 13.62 -4.74
CA ILE A 121 -15.88 12.71 -5.89
C ILE A 121 -17.05 11.77 -5.61
N LEU A 122 -17.12 11.19 -4.39
CA LEU A 122 -18.18 10.25 -4.00
C LEU A 122 -19.35 10.95 -3.30
N LYS A 123 -19.21 12.25 -3.00
CA LYS A 123 -20.20 13.05 -2.23
C LYS A 123 -20.50 12.41 -0.87
N GLU A 124 -19.52 11.74 -0.26
CA GLU A 124 -19.65 11.13 1.07
C GLU A 124 -19.73 12.21 2.14
N ARG A 125 -20.69 12.08 3.05
CA ARG A 125 -20.82 13.03 4.18
C ARG A 125 -19.73 12.77 5.22
N MET A 126 -18.94 13.78 5.51
CA MET A 126 -17.95 13.75 6.59
C MET A 126 -18.65 13.82 7.96
N ARG A 127 -18.43 12.79 8.77
CA ARG A 127 -18.99 12.74 10.13
C ARG A 127 -17.96 13.23 11.12
N LYS A 128 -18.39 13.96 12.15
CA LYS A 128 -17.51 14.47 13.22
C LYS A 128 -16.58 13.37 13.77
N ARG A 129 -17.11 12.18 14.08
CA ARG A 129 -16.33 11.05 14.59
C ARG A 129 -15.24 10.55 13.64
N MET A 130 -15.47 10.60 12.31
CA MET A 130 -14.45 10.25 11.31
C MET A 130 -13.32 11.27 11.34
N ILE A 131 -13.67 12.56 11.38
CA ILE A 131 -12.69 13.64 11.45
C ILE A 131 -11.88 13.51 12.75
N THR A 132 -12.55 13.30 13.89
CA THR A 132 -11.87 13.10 15.18
C THR A 132 -10.93 11.88 15.12
N GLY A 133 -11.38 10.75 14.59
CA GLY A 133 -10.57 9.54 14.46
C GLY A 133 -9.36 9.74 13.55
N LEU A 134 -9.52 10.45 12.43
CA LEU A 134 -8.42 10.81 11.52
C LEU A 134 -7.40 11.72 12.20
N VAL A 135 -7.85 12.73 12.95
CA VAL A 135 -6.97 13.64 13.69
C VAL A 135 -6.20 12.89 14.78
N LEU A 136 -6.85 12.00 15.54
CA LEU A 136 -6.18 11.19 16.56
C LEU A 136 -5.14 10.25 15.93
N GLY A 137 -5.49 9.57 14.84
CA GLY A 137 -4.56 8.72 14.11
C GLY A 137 -3.37 9.51 13.55
N LEU A 138 -3.62 10.69 12.99
CA LEU A 138 -2.58 11.60 12.50
C LEU A 138 -1.61 12.01 13.62
N ILE A 139 -2.14 12.47 14.75
CA ILE A 139 -1.34 12.88 15.91
C ILE A 139 -0.50 11.70 16.41
N GLY A 140 -1.13 10.55 16.68
CA GLY A 140 -0.43 9.37 17.19
C GLY A 140 0.67 8.88 16.25
N THR A 141 0.41 8.85 14.94
CA THR A 141 1.40 8.40 13.94
C THR A 141 2.54 9.42 13.79
N THR A 142 2.22 10.73 13.78
CA THR A 142 3.24 11.79 13.73
C THR A 142 4.16 11.72 14.95
N PHE A 143 3.60 11.53 16.16
CA PHE A 143 4.38 11.33 17.38
C PHE A 143 5.30 10.12 17.28
N LEU A 144 4.80 8.97 16.80
CA LEU A 144 5.58 7.75 16.65
C LEU A 144 6.76 7.94 15.68
N ILE A 145 6.54 8.66 14.57
CA ILE A 145 7.55 8.90 13.54
C ILE A 145 8.60 9.92 14.00
N LEU A 146 8.20 11.02 14.61
CA LEU A 146 9.12 12.09 15.05
C LEU A 146 10.06 11.65 16.19
N TYR A 147 9.57 10.78 17.08
CA TYR A 147 10.37 10.24 18.19
C TYR A 147 11.00 8.88 17.88
N GLY A 148 10.72 8.27 16.71
CA GLY A 148 11.45 7.12 16.17
C GLY A 148 12.75 7.58 15.54
N LYS A 149 13.88 7.28 16.18
CA LYS A 149 15.23 7.68 15.73
C LYS A 149 15.58 7.04 14.40
N SER A 150 15.58 7.80 13.30
CA SER A 150 16.33 7.46 12.10
C SER A 150 16.80 8.75 11.42
N VAL A 151 18.12 8.94 11.39
CA VAL A 151 18.77 10.04 10.67
C VAL A 151 19.14 9.53 9.27
N GLY A 152 18.56 10.11 8.23
CA GLY A 152 18.90 9.84 6.83
C GLY A 152 19.27 11.11 6.10
N SER A 153 20.30 11.08 5.27
CA SER A 153 20.68 12.19 4.40
C SER A 153 19.69 12.32 3.22
N ALA A 154 19.20 13.53 2.99
CA ALA A 154 18.35 13.85 1.84
C ALA A 154 19.21 14.51 0.75
N THR A 155 19.12 14.01 -0.49
CA THR A 155 19.86 14.58 -1.64
C THR A 155 19.08 15.70 -2.33
N ASN A 156 17.75 15.60 -2.36
CA ASN A 156 16.85 16.66 -2.86
C ASN A 156 15.48 16.53 -2.16
N ALA A 157 15.41 17.03 -0.92
CA ALA A 157 14.22 16.90 -0.08
C ALA A 157 12.95 17.51 -0.70
N GLY A 158 13.06 18.64 -1.39
CA GLY A 158 11.90 19.30 -2.01
C GLY A 158 11.23 18.42 -3.07
N LEU A 159 12.00 17.93 -4.03
CA LEU A 159 11.49 17.02 -5.08
C LEU A 159 11.05 15.70 -4.48
N GLY A 160 11.80 15.13 -3.53
CA GLY A 160 11.45 13.89 -2.86
C GLY A 160 10.10 13.98 -2.14
N ASN A 161 9.89 15.04 -1.38
CA ASN A 161 8.63 15.30 -0.67
C ASN A 161 7.45 15.48 -1.65
N LEU A 162 7.66 16.20 -2.74
CA LEU A 162 6.64 16.38 -3.78
C LEU A 162 6.24 15.03 -4.40
N LEU A 163 7.20 14.18 -4.73
CA LEU A 163 6.93 12.85 -5.30
C LEU A 163 6.15 11.96 -4.32
N VAL A 164 6.51 11.97 -3.02
CA VAL A 164 5.76 11.23 -2.00
C VAL A 164 4.35 11.79 -1.83
N LEU A 165 4.15 13.10 -1.93
CA LEU A 165 2.80 13.70 -1.91
C LEU A 165 1.98 13.28 -3.14
N ILE A 166 2.58 13.27 -4.33
CA ILE A 166 1.94 12.77 -5.56
C ILE A 166 1.55 11.30 -5.39
N ASN A 167 2.41 10.48 -4.80
CA ASN A 167 2.08 9.09 -4.46
C ASN A 167 0.84 9.00 -3.56
N ALA A 168 0.77 9.79 -2.47
CA ALA A 168 -0.35 9.79 -1.54
C ALA A 168 -1.69 10.20 -2.20
N ILE A 169 -1.65 11.22 -3.06
CA ILE A 169 -2.80 11.67 -3.86
C ILE A 169 -3.20 10.58 -4.86
N SER A 170 -2.24 9.99 -5.55
CA SER A 170 -2.45 8.90 -6.51
C SER A 170 -3.14 7.70 -5.86
N TYR A 171 -2.70 7.30 -4.68
CA TYR A 171 -3.34 6.23 -3.92
C TYR A 171 -4.79 6.58 -3.53
N GLY A 172 -5.06 7.83 -3.19
CA GLY A 172 -6.42 8.31 -2.94
C GLY A 172 -7.34 8.13 -4.15
N PHE A 173 -6.91 8.54 -5.34
CA PHE A 173 -7.65 8.30 -6.59
C PHE A 173 -7.87 6.81 -6.86
N TYR A 174 -6.82 5.99 -6.69
CA TYR A 174 -6.92 4.54 -6.83
C TYR A 174 -8.02 3.96 -5.94
N LEU A 175 -8.06 4.28 -4.64
CA LEU A 175 -9.07 3.77 -3.73
C LEU A 175 -10.50 4.14 -4.17
N ILE A 176 -10.71 5.34 -4.69
CA ILE A 176 -12.02 5.80 -5.16
C ILE A 176 -12.44 5.07 -6.43
N ILE A 177 -11.54 4.91 -7.40
CA ILE A 177 -11.80 4.20 -8.65
C ILE A 177 -12.14 2.73 -8.36
N VAL A 178 -11.31 2.09 -7.55
CA VAL A 178 -11.46 0.68 -7.17
C VAL A 178 -12.76 0.42 -6.44
N LYS A 179 -13.19 1.31 -5.54
CA LYS A 179 -14.44 1.15 -4.79
C LYS A 179 -15.63 0.92 -5.72
N LYS A 180 -15.75 1.70 -6.79
CA LYS A 180 -16.83 1.54 -7.78
C LYS A 180 -16.76 0.19 -8.51
N LEU A 181 -15.56 -0.24 -8.89
CA LEU A 181 -15.34 -1.46 -9.66
C LEU A 181 -15.49 -2.73 -8.81
N MET A 182 -15.19 -2.68 -7.51
CA MET A 182 -15.34 -3.83 -6.60
C MET A 182 -16.79 -4.20 -6.30
N HIS A 183 -17.74 -3.32 -6.57
CA HIS A 183 -19.17 -3.67 -6.53
C HIS A 183 -19.62 -4.50 -7.75
N THR A 184 -18.91 -4.38 -8.87
CA THR A 184 -19.28 -4.99 -10.15
C THR A 184 -18.45 -6.24 -10.45
N TYR A 185 -17.14 -6.21 -10.16
CA TYR A 185 -16.20 -7.24 -10.59
C TYR A 185 -15.64 -8.06 -9.44
N ASN A 186 -15.27 -9.31 -9.76
CA ASN A 186 -14.48 -10.12 -8.84
C ASN A 186 -13.08 -9.54 -8.69
N ALA A 187 -12.53 -9.56 -7.46
CA ALA A 187 -11.21 -9.01 -7.16
C ALA A 187 -10.10 -9.62 -8.03
N PHE A 188 -10.12 -10.96 -8.26
CA PHE A 188 -9.13 -11.63 -9.10
C PHE A 188 -9.21 -11.20 -10.57
N THR A 189 -10.42 -11.11 -11.12
CA THR A 189 -10.63 -10.68 -12.51
C THR A 189 -10.17 -9.23 -12.69
N PHE A 190 -10.42 -8.37 -11.71
CA PHE A 190 -10.00 -6.99 -11.75
C PHE A 190 -8.48 -6.83 -11.64
N VAL A 191 -7.86 -7.44 -10.59
CA VAL A 191 -6.46 -7.20 -10.26
C VAL A 191 -5.50 -7.68 -11.34
N LYS A 192 -5.79 -8.79 -12.01
CA LYS A 192 -4.93 -9.30 -13.10
C LYS A 192 -4.76 -8.29 -14.23
N TRP A 193 -5.84 -7.57 -14.60
CA TRP A 193 -5.79 -6.55 -15.63
C TRP A 193 -5.11 -5.27 -15.16
N VAL A 194 -5.36 -4.87 -13.92
CA VAL A 194 -4.68 -3.70 -13.29
C VAL A 194 -3.17 -3.94 -13.23
N TYR A 195 -2.76 -5.14 -12.81
CA TYR A 195 -1.33 -5.47 -12.72
C TYR A 195 -0.68 -5.63 -14.08
N LEU A 196 -1.37 -6.22 -15.07
CA LEU A 196 -0.87 -6.32 -16.43
C LEU A 196 -0.64 -4.94 -17.04
N ALA A 197 -1.64 -4.06 -16.95
CA ALA A 197 -1.51 -2.68 -17.43
C ALA A 197 -0.43 -1.91 -16.66
N GLY A 198 -0.40 -2.05 -15.34
CA GLY A 198 0.62 -1.45 -14.47
C GLY A 198 2.03 -1.92 -14.79
N PHE A 199 2.21 -3.20 -15.09
CA PHE A 199 3.50 -3.76 -15.50
C PHE A 199 4.03 -3.08 -16.77
N PHE A 200 3.22 -2.98 -17.80
CA PHE A 200 3.64 -2.27 -19.03
C PHE A 200 3.90 -0.78 -18.81
N MET A 201 3.23 -0.15 -17.84
CA MET A 201 3.48 1.25 -17.50
C MET A 201 4.79 1.45 -16.73
N VAL A 202 5.20 0.53 -15.86
CA VAL A 202 6.44 0.67 -15.07
C VAL A 202 7.67 0.13 -15.81
N LEU A 203 7.48 -0.79 -16.76
CA LEU A 203 8.54 -1.45 -17.49
C LEU A 203 9.55 -0.50 -18.15
N PRO A 204 9.14 0.60 -18.82
CA PRO A 204 10.08 1.53 -19.47
C PRO A 204 11.03 2.21 -18.48
N PHE A 205 10.61 2.38 -17.22
CA PHE A 205 11.40 3.08 -16.19
C PHE A 205 12.44 2.17 -15.52
N GLY A 206 12.15 0.89 -15.39
CA GLY A 206 12.99 0.01 -14.59
C GLY A 206 13.65 -1.14 -15.37
N TRP A 207 13.30 -1.36 -16.64
CA TRP A 207 13.81 -2.49 -17.40
C TRP A 207 15.32 -2.42 -17.62
N GLY A 208 15.84 -1.26 -18.02
CA GLY A 208 17.29 -1.09 -18.23
C GLY A 208 18.08 -1.33 -16.94
N VAL A 209 17.61 -0.80 -15.81
CA VAL A 209 18.25 -1.00 -14.50
C VAL A 209 18.11 -2.45 -14.02
N PHE A 210 16.97 -3.10 -14.28
CA PHE A 210 16.75 -4.52 -13.95
C PHE A 210 17.74 -5.44 -14.67
N GLN A 211 18.07 -5.16 -15.93
CA GLN A 211 19.03 -5.94 -16.71
C GLN A 211 20.49 -5.81 -16.19
N THR A 212 20.82 -4.75 -15.46
CA THR A 212 22.18 -4.57 -14.90
C THR A 212 22.38 -5.27 -13.55
N VAL A 213 21.36 -5.94 -13.02
CA VAL A 213 21.47 -6.67 -11.75
C VAL A 213 22.38 -7.89 -11.91
N ASP A 214 23.45 -7.94 -11.13
CA ASP A 214 24.30 -9.10 -11.04
C ASP A 214 23.70 -10.12 -10.05
N TRP A 215 22.95 -11.07 -10.58
CA TRP A 215 22.28 -12.10 -9.79
C TRP A 215 23.23 -13.08 -9.11
N ALA A 216 24.48 -13.17 -9.56
CA ALA A 216 25.46 -14.08 -8.99
C ALA A 216 25.96 -13.65 -7.61
N ILE A 217 25.92 -12.34 -7.31
CA ILE A 217 26.34 -11.79 -6.02
C ILE A 217 25.18 -11.67 -5.01
N VAL A 218 23.93 -11.93 -5.42
CA VAL A 218 22.76 -11.81 -4.55
C VAL A 218 22.69 -13.03 -3.62
N PRO A 219 22.78 -12.84 -2.28
CA PRO A 219 22.69 -13.96 -1.33
C PRO A 219 21.29 -14.62 -1.32
N ASP A 220 21.23 -15.91 -0.98
CA ASP A 220 19.97 -16.66 -0.87
C ASP A 220 18.95 -15.98 0.07
N SER A 221 19.42 -15.38 1.15
CA SER A 221 18.57 -14.65 2.08
C SER A 221 17.82 -13.47 1.44
N ILE A 222 18.41 -12.84 0.41
CA ILE A 222 17.81 -11.76 -0.34
C ILE A 222 16.76 -12.28 -1.32
N PHE A 223 16.97 -13.46 -1.95
CA PHE A 223 15.94 -14.08 -2.78
C PHE A 223 14.66 -14.37 -1.99
N TRP A 224 14.77 -14.86 -0.74
CA TRP A 224 13.62 -15.05 0.14
C TRP A 224 12.90 -13.75 0.47
N LYS A 225 13.64 -12.66 0.70
CA LYS A 225 13.09 -11.31 0.93
C LYS A 225 12.36 -10.78 -0.31
N ILE A 226 12.93 -10.96 -1.50
CA ILE A 226 12.29 -10.64 -2.77
C ILE A 226 11.00 -11.45 -2.93
N GLY A 227 11.07 -12.78 -2.69
CA GLY A 227 9.90 -13.66 -2.72
C GLY A 227 8.80 -13.24 -1.76
N PHE A 228 9.16 -12.85 -0.52
CA PHE A 228 8.22 -12.30 0.46
C PHE A 228 7.52 -11.03 -0.06
N VAL A 229 8.27 -10.11 -0.65
CA VAL A 229 7.71 -8.85 -1.16
C VAL A 229 6.80 -9.12 -2.36
N ILE A 230 7.14 -10.02 -3.27
CA ILE A 230 6.29 -10.36 -4.41
C ILE A 230 5.01 -11.06 -3.94
N PHE A 231 5.14 -12.10 -3.11
CA PHE A 231 4.02 -12.95 -2.73
C PHE A 231 3.14 -12.29 -1.67
N PHE A 232 3.70 -11.95 -0.50
CA PHE A 232 2.91 -11.40 0.61
C PHE A 232 2.62 -9.92 0.44
N SER A 233 3.65 -9.09 0.22
CA SER A 233 3.49 -7.63 0.17
C SER A 233 2.81 -7.13 -1.09
N THR A 234 2.81 -7.93 -2.16
CA THR A 234 2.20 -7.51 -3.42
C THR A 234 0.99 -8.39 -3.73
N PHE A 235 1.17 -9.67 -4.02
CA PHE A 235 0.08 -10.53 -4.47
C PHE A 235 -1.03 -10.68 -3.41
N ILE A 236 -0.71 -11.17 -2.22
CA ILE A 236 -1.70 -11.36 -1.14
C ILE A 236 -2.26 -10.01 -0.67
N ASN A 237 -1.40 -9.03 -0.47
CA ASN A 237 -1.79 -7.74 0.10
C ASN A 237 -2.78 -6.98 -0.80
N TYR A 238 -2.58 -7.00 -2.12
CA TYR A 238 -3.55 -6.39 -3.04
C TYR A 238 -4.89 -7.11 -3.05
N LEU A 239 -4.90 -8.44 -2.96
CA LEU A 239 -6.16 -9.19 -2.84
C LEU A 239 -6.91 -8.84 -1.55
N LEU A 240 -6.20 -8.82 -0.42
CA LEU A 240 -6.81 -8.46 0.87
C LEU A 240 -7.34 -7.02 0.85
N ASN A 241 -6.60 -6.10 0.24
CA ASN A 241 -7.05 -4.71 0.09
C ASN A 241 -8.32 -4.60 -0.75
N LEU A 242 -8.38 -5.29 -1.89
CA LEU A 242 -9.57 -5.32 -2.74
C LEU A 242 -10.77 -5.98 -2.04
N LEU A 243 -10.54 -7.05 -1.27
CA LEU A 243 -11.59 -7.68 -0.46
C LEU A 243 -12.11 -6.72 0.62
N SER A 244 -11.21 -5.95 1.24
CA SER A 244 -11.62 -4.89 2.18
C SER A 244 -12.48 -3.83 1.51
N MET A 245 -12.11 -3.41 0.31
CA MET A 245 -12.82 -2.39 -0.47
C MET A 245 -14.24 -2.79 -0.90
N LYS A 246 -14.58 -4.09 -0.90
CA LYS A 246 -15.96 -4.55 -1.16
C LYS A 246 -16.93 -4.09 -0.08
N GLU A 247 -16.53 -4.16 1.17
CA GLU A 247 -17.39 -3.94 2.33
C GLU A 247 -17.11 -2.58 3.04
N LEU A 248 -15.90 -2.04 2.89
CA LEU A 248 -15.47 -0.82 3.56
C LEU A 248 -15.44 0.37 2.59
N SER A 249 -15.61 1.57 3.13
CA SER A 249 -15.40 2.81 2.35
C SER A 249 -13.92 3.09 2.13
N PRO A 250 -13.54 3.87 1.09
CA PRO A 250 -12.17 4.32 0.87
C PRO A 250 -11.55 4.98 2.11
N ASN A 251 -12.33 5.81 2.82
CA ASN A 251 -11.91 6.47 4.04
C ASN A 251 -11.57 5.47 5.15
N THR A 252 -12.38 4.41 5.31
CA THR A 252 -12.13 3.37 6.31
C THR A 252 -10.88 2.58 5.97
N VAL A 253 -10.67 2.20 4.70
CA VAL A 253 -9.46 1.49 4.27
C VAL A 253 -8.22 2.35 4.45
N ALA A 254 -8.30 3.63 4.07
CA ALA A 254 -7.18 4.55 4.17
C ALA A 254 -6.69 4.76 5.61
N VAL A 255 -7.59 4.78 6.60
CA VAL A 255 -7.19 4.98 8.01
C VAL A 255 -6.32 3.84 8.55
N PHE A 256 -6.39 2.64 7.97
CA PHE A 256 -5.52 1.52 8.33
C PHE A 256 -4.04 1.76 7.99
N ILE A 257 -3.73 2.76 7.14
CA ILE A 257 -2.35 3.19 6.88
C ILE A 257 -1.66 3.64 8.18
N TYR A 258 -2.40 4.22 9.11
CA TYR A 258 -1.86 4.63 10.42
C TYR A 258 -1.34 3.46 11.27
N LEU A 259 -1.81 2.24 11.01
CA LEU A 259 -1.31 1.04 11.70
C LEU A 259 0.04 0.56 11.15
N GLN A 260 0.43 0.95 9.93
CA GLN A 260 1.66 0.47 9.31
C GLN A 260 2.93 0.85 10.10
N PRO A 261 3.16 2.12 10.49
CA PRO A 261 4.30 2.49 11.33
C PRO A 261 4.26 1.80 12.70
N LEU A 262 3.07 1.58 13.26
CA LEU A 262 2.91 0.86 14.52
C LEU A 262 3.39 -0.60 14.40
N PHE A 263 2.92 -1.32 13.37
CA PHE A 263 3.37 -2.70 13.14
C PHE A 263 4.85 -2.76 12.74
N ALA A 264 5.36 -1.78 11.99
CA ALA A 264 6.80 -1.67 11.71
C ALA A 264 7.61 -1.55 13.01
N THR A 265 7.15 -0.76 13.97
CA THR A 265 7.79 -0.60 15.29
C THR A 265 7.72 -1.90 16.10
N ILE A 266 6.56 -2.55 16.17
CA ILE A 266 6.39 -3.83 16.87
C ILE A 266 7.34 -4.89 16.27
N PHE A 267 7.44 -4.97 14.96
CA PHE A 267 8.32 -5.89 14.25
C PHE A 267 9.81 -5.59 14.54
N ALA A 268 10.19 -4.31 14.55
CA ALA A 268 11.55 -3.90 14.91
C ALA A 268 11.92 -4.28 16.35
N ILE A 269 10.99 -4.12 17.29
CA ILE A 269 11.16 -4.55 18.70
C ILE A 269 11.33 -6.07 18.79
N SER A 270 10.49 -6.84 18.08
CA SER A 270 10.55 -8.31 18.10
C SER A 270 11.86 -8.86 17.53
N LEU A 271 12.55 -8.09 16.67
CA LEU A 271 13.88 -8.43 16.15
C LEU A 271 15.03 -7.88 17.00
N GLY A 272 14.75 -7.32 18.18
CA GLY A 272 15.77 -6.71 19.06
C GLY A 272 16.43 -5.47 18.45
N LYS A 273 15.83 -4.84 17.44
CA LYS A 273 16.33 -3.63 16.76
C LYS A 273 15.77 -2.34 17.35
N ASP A 274 14.84 -2.44 18.29
CA ASP A 274 14.18 -1.30 18.92
C ASP A 274 13.62 -1.68 20.31
N GLU A 275 13.26 -0.66 21.14
CA GLU A 275 12.75 -0.85 22.50
C GLU A 275 11.41 -0.16 22.68
N LEU A 276 10.58 -0.73 23.58
CA LEU A 276 9.29 -0.14 23.96
C LEU A 276 9.53 1.02 24.95
N ASN A 277 8.93 2.17 24.66
CA ASN A 277 8.97 3.33 25.55
C ASN A 277 7.58 3.99 25.68
N GLY A 278 7.46 4.96 26.60
CA GLY A 278 6.20 5.63 26.90
C GLY A 278 5.61 6.36 25.68
N VAL A 279 6.46 6.93 24.80
CA VAL A 279 6.01 7.59 23.55
C VAL A 279 5.35 6.57 22.63
N LYS A 280 5.94 5.41 22.43
CA LYS A 280 5.39 4.35 21.59
C LYS A 280 4.06 3.82 22.12
N LEU A 281 3.93 3.68 23.46
CA LEU A 281 2.67 3.30 24.08
C LEU A 281 1.56 4.33 23.88
N LEU A 282 1.85 5.61 24.13
CA LEU A 282 0.90 6.69 23.91
C LEU A 282 0.48 6.82 22.44
N SER A 283 1.46 6.79 21.53
CA SER A 283 1.21 6.82 20.09
C SER A 283 0.31 5.66 19.65
N SER A 284 0.58 4.45 20.14
CA SER A 284 -0.22 3.26 19.85
C SER A 284 -1.66 3.43 20.31
N ALA A 285 -1.88 3.94 21.53
CA ALA A 285 -3.21 4.19 22.07
C ALA A 285 -4.00 5.22 21.22
N LEU A 286 -3.35 6.31 20.79
CA LEU A 286 -3.96 7.32 19.91
C LEU A 286 -4.32 6.73 18.53
N ILE A 287 -3.41 5.96 17.92
CA ILE A 287 -3.63 5.33 16.61
C ILE A 287 -4.81 4.34 16.68
N PHE A 288 -4.81 3.42 17.67
CA PHE A 288 -5.90 2.47 17.82
C PHE A 288 -7.25 3.14 18.09
N SER A 289 -7.27 4.18 18.93
CA SER A 289 -8.48 4.97 19.19
C SER A 289 -8.97 5.65 17.91
N GLY A 290 -8.07 6.21 17.11
CA GLY A 290 -8.38 6.83 15.82
C GLY A 290 -8.99 5.82 14.84
N VAL A 291 -8.35 4.67 14.64
CA VAL A 291 -8.85 3.59 13.76
C VAL A 291 -10.21 3.09 14.23
N TYR A 292 -10.38 2.88 15.54
CA TYR A 292 -11.65 2.45 16.14
C TYR A 292 -12.78 3.42 15.84
N LEU A 293 -12.60 4.72 16.07
CA LEU A 293 -13.61 5.74 15.80
C LEU A 293 -14.06 5.79 14.34
N VAL A 294 -13.11 5.62 13.39
CA VAL A 294 -13.45 5.60 11.95
C VAL A 294 -14.16 4.29 11.56
N THR A 295 -13.81 3.17 12.20
CA THR A 295 -14.37 1.86 11.85
C THR A 295 -15.72 1.56 12.51
N LEU A 296 -16.15 2.35 13.49
CA LEU A 296 -17.46 2.18 14.13
C LEU A 296 -18.61 2.16 13.10
N LYS A 297 -19.51 1.18 13.28
CA LYS A 297 -20.70 1.03 12.43
C LYS A 297 -21.60 2.26 12.54
N LYS A 298 -22.37 2.50 11.49
CA LYS A 298 -23.49 3.44 11.48
C LYS A 298 -24.54 2.92 12.50
N SER A 299 -24.70 3.55 13.65
CA SER A 299 -25.96 3.50 14.38
C SER A 299 -26.98 4.37 13.66
#